data_771f53ac5c901741eb53852ffe74a961
#
_entry.id   771f53ac5c901741eb53852ffe74a961
#
_cell.length_a   1.000
_cell.length_b   1.000
_cell.length_c   1.000
_cell.angle_alpha   90.00
_cell.angle_beta   90.00
_cell.angle_gamma   90.00
#
_symmetry.space_group_name_H-M   'P 1'
#
loop_
_entity.id
_entity.type
_entity.pdbx_description
1 polymer ?
#
loop_
_entity_poly.entity_id
_entity_poly.type
_entity_poly.pdbx_seq_one_letter_code
_entity_poly.pdbx_strand_id
1 'polypeptide(L)'
;MDRRTWIVVAAVALAAAASGKAQESEEAEPETVNEIVVEIVGLESDQGQIGCRIFSKEDGFPDKKKKADEQLYSKPKSKKGSCTFSGYKPGTYAISVMHDLDKSGELNTSFVGRPKEPWGVSNDVPARRFGPPLYKDCTFKYEGGKKIIKIKLQL
;
A
#
# COMPACT_ATOMS: atom_id res chain seq x y z
N MET A 1 -35.25 79.61 45.04
CA MET A 1 -33.84 79.80 45.05
C MET A 1 -33.18 78.54 44.63
N ASP A 2 -32.36 78.69 43.67
CA ASP A 2 -31.53 77.69 42.93
C ASP A 2 -32.17 76.57 42.23
N ARG A 3 -32.32 76.79 40.96
CA ARG A 3 -32.63 75.85 39.90
C ARG A 3 -31.33 75.27 39.38
N ARG A 4 -31.06 74.04 39.67
CA ARG A 4 -29.99 73.30 38.99
C ARG A 4 -30.52 72.49 37.81
N THR A 5 -30.17 73.03 36.67
CA THR A 5 -30.45 72.39 35.36
C THR A 5 -29.60 71.14 35.19
N TRP A 6 -30.21 70.00 35.06
CA TRP A 6 -29.54 68.78 34.70
C TRP A 6 -29.49 68.62 33.17
N ILE A 7 -28.31 68.74 32.64
CA ILE A 7 -28.05 68.45 31.24
C ILE A 7 -27.94 66.94 31.10
N VAL A 8 -28.88 66.33 30.44
CA VAL A 8 -28.82 64.93 30.10
C VAL A 8 -28.01 64.81 28.77
N VAL A 9 -26.78 64.30 28.94
CA VAL A 9 -25.95 63.93 27.78
C VAL A 9 -26.37 62.52 27.36
N ALA A 10 -27.06 62.45 26.24
CA ALA A 10 -27.34 61.15 25.62
C ALA A 10 -26.09 60.62 24.96
N ALA A 11 -25.51 59.59 25.53
CA ALA A 11 -24.44 58.83 24.92
C ALA A 11 -25.04 57.81 23.94
N VAL A 12 -24.84 58.08 22.66
CA VAL A 12 -25.18 57.11 21.59
C VAL A 12 -24.10 56.02 21.62
N ALA A 13 -24.42 54.86 22.13
CA ALA A 13 -23.57 53.69 22.06
C ALA A 13 -23.77 53.08 20.65
N LEU A 14 -22.73 53.23 19.82
CA LEU A 14 -22.64 52.57 18.52
C LEU A 14 -22.27 51.10 18.78
N ALA A 15 -23.24 50.18 18.69
CA ALA A 15 -23.02 48.75 18.74
C ALA A 15 -22.41 48.29 17.42
N ALA A 16 -21.10 48.09 17.40
CA ALA A 16 -20.44 47.37 16.30
C ALA A 16 -20.80 45.90 16.40
N ALA A 17 -21.66 45.43 15.52
CA ALA A 17 -21.93 44.01 15.31
C ALA A 17 -20.69 43.36 14.68
N ALA A 18 -19.84 42.75 15.51
CA ALA A 18 -18.80 41.86 15.03
C ALA A 18 -19.46 40.56 14.53
N SER A 19 -19.61 40.47 13.20
CA SER A 19 -19.89 39.20 12.54
C SER A 19 -18.70 38.29 12.74
N GLY A 20 -18.72 37.51 13.79
CA GLY A 20 -17.84 36.38 13.97
C GLY A 20 -18.26 35.32 12.96
N LYS A 21 -17.56 35.24 11.83
CA LYS A 21 -17.56 34.03 11.02
C LYS A 21 -17.02 32.92 11.90
N ALA A 22 -17.89 32.01 12.33
CA ALA A 22 -17.47 30.73 12.84
C ALA A 22 -16.66 30.07 11.71
N GLN A 23 -15.34 29.95 11.91
CA GLN A 23 -14.56 29.02 11.12
C GLN A 23 -15.03 27.63 11.56
N GLU A 24 -15.89 27.05 10.72
CA GLU A 24 -16.14 25.63 10.68
C GLU A 24 -14.76 25.02 10.47
N SER A 25 -14.19 24.44 11.52
CA SER A 25 -13.03 23.58 11.43
C SER A 25 -13.50 22.38 10.61
N GLU A 26 -13.11 22.39 9.35
CA GLU A 26 -13.21 21.25 8.46
C GLU A 26 -12.42 20.13 9.14
N GLU A 27 -13.14 19.26 9.83
CA GLU A 27 -12.63 18.05 10.44
C GLU A 27 -12.17 17.23 9.23
N ALA A 28 -10.86 17.21 8.99
CA ALA A 28 -10.26 16.43 7.92
C ALA A 28 -10.65 14.98 8.18
N GLU A 29 -11.54 14.43 7.35
CA GLU A 29 -11.81 13.01 7.34
C GLU A 29 -10.47 12.29 7.25
N PRO A 30 -10.24 11.23 8.04
CA PRO A 30 -8.99 10.50 7.99
C PRO A 30 -8.80 10.02 6.55
N GLU A 31 -7.76 10.54 5.88
CA GLU A 31 -7.39 10.09 4.55
C GLU A 31 -7.29 8.57 4.61
N THR A 32 -8.21 7.88 3.94
CA THR A 32 -8.16 6.42 3.83
C THR A 32 -6.92 6.08 3.04
N VAL A 33 -5.87 5.69 3.76
CA VAL A 33 -4.61 5.30 3.15
C VAL A 33 -4.86 4.02 2.35
N ASN A 34 -4.84 4.13 1.03
CA ASN A 34 -4.99 3.00 0.14
C ASN A 34 -3.67 2.24 0.04
N GLU A 35 -3.57 1.13 0.78
CA GLU A 35 -2.35 0.33 0.89
C GLU A 35 -2.62 -1.16 0.73
N ILE A 36 -1.79 -1.82 -0.05
CA ILE A 36 -1.70 -3.29 -0.11
C ILE A 36 -0.37 -3.67 0.54
N VAL A 37 -0.45 -4.19 1.76
CA VAL A 37 0.70 -4.64 2.53
C VAL A 37 0.92 -6.13 2.28
N VAL A 38 2.10 -6.48 1.79
CA VAL A 38 2.49 -7.88 1.56
C VAL A 38 3.37 -8.33 2.72
N GLU A 39 2.93 -9.31 3.46
CA GLU A 39 3.71 -9.99 4.49
C GLU A 39 4.28 -11.28 3.93
N ILE A 40 5.62 -11.42 3.97
CA ILE A 40 6.32 -12.54 3.38
C ILE A 40 6.93 -13.40 4.49
N VAL A 41 6.64 -14.69 4.46
CA VAL A 41 7.14 -15.70 5.39
C VAL A 41 7.80 -16.86 4.65
N GLY A 42 8.55 -17.69 5.38
CA GLY A 42 9.21 -18.86 4.79
C GLY A 42 10.59 -18.56 4.19
N LEU A 43 11.20 -17.43 4.57
CA LEU A 43 12.59 -17.15 4.23
C LEU A 43 13.53 -18.04 5.05
N GLU A 44 14.56 -18.58 4.41
CA GLU A 44 15.59 -19.39 5.08
C GLU A 44 16.69 -18.53 5.71
N SER A 45 16.91 -17.32 5.18
CA SER A 45 17.95 -16.40 5.64
C SER A 45 17.53 -14.94 5.49
N ASP A 46 18.30 -14.03 6.09
CA ASP A 46 18.18 -12.59 5.90
C ASP A 46 19.14 -12.05 4.81
N GLN A 47 19.74 -12.94 4.02
CA GLN A 47 20.62 -12.56 2.91
C GLN A 47 19.83 -12.06 1.71
N GLY A 48 20.49 -11.28 0.84
CA GLY A 48 19.87 -10.80 -0.40
C GLY A 48 18.84 -9.69 -0.19
N GLN A 49 17.76 -9.78 -0.92
CA GLN A 49 16.63 -8.86 -0.88
C GLN A 49 15.32 -9.56 -1.22
N ILE A 50 14.22 -8.97 -0.86
CA ILE A 50 12.88 -9.39 -1.28
C ILE A 50 12.47 -8.53 -2.45
N GLY A 51 12.10 -9.14 -3.58
CA GLY A 51 11.45 -8.46 -4.70
C GLY A 51 9.95 -8.75 -4.69
N CYS A 52 9.13 -7.70 -4.67
CA CYS A 52 7.67 -7.80 -4.77
C CYS A 52 7.20 -7.14 -6.06
N ARG A 53 6.30 -7.77 -6.80
CA ARG A 53 5.68 -7.23 -8.01
C ARG A 53 4.18 -7.35 -7.92
N ILE A 54 3.47 -6.29 -8.31
CA ILE A 54 2.02 -6.29 -8.42
C ILE A 54 1.59 -6.18 -9.87
N PHE A 55 0.54 -6.89 -10.23
CA PHE A 55 0.02 -7.00 -11.59
C PHE A 55 -1.50 -6.79 -11.59
N SER A 56 -1.98 -5.89 -12.43
CA SER A 56 -3.41 -5.72 -12.73
C SER A 56 -3.86 -6.53 -13.95
N LYS A 57 -2.93 -7.17 -14.65
CA LYS A 57 -3.17 -7.95 -15.88
C LYS A 57 -2.35 -9.23 -15.89
N GLU A 58 -2.84 -10.22 -16.66
CA GLU A 58 -2.16 -11.50 -16.84
C GLU A 58 -0.82 -11.38 -17.59
N ASP A 59 -0.73 -10.39 -18.51
CA ASP A 59 0.45 -10.23 -19.38
C ASP A 59 1.73 -10.03 -18.55
N GLY A 60 2.60 -11.02 -18.64
CA GLY A 60 3.89 -11.03 -17.96
C GLY A 60 3.91 -11.52 -16.52
N PHE A 61 2.77 -11.88 -15.95
CA PHE A 61 2.71 -12.52 -14.64
C PHE A 61 3.32 -13.94 -14.70
N PRO A 62 4.09 -14.37 -13.69
CA PRO A 62 4.50 -13.63 -12.47
C PRO A 62 5.89 -12.98 -12.59
N ASP A 63 6.64 -13.21 -13.69
CA ASP A 63 8.10 -13.01 -13.73
C ASP A 63 8.56 -11.82 -14.60
N LYS A 64 7.74 -11.32 -15.51
CA LYS A 64 8.13 -10.21 -16.41
C LYS A 64 8.12 -8.86 -15.70
N LYS A 65 9.25 -8.46 -15.16
CA LYS A 65 9.46 -7.16 -14.48
C LYS A 65 8.87 -5.97 -15.23
N LYS A 66 9.09 -5.89 -16.55
CA LYS A 66 8.62 -4.77 -17.40
C LYS A 66 7.10 -4.72 -17.60
N LYS A 67 6.38 -5.76 -17.18
CA LYS A 67 4.93 -5.90 -17.30
C LYS A 67 4.21 -5.75 -15.98
N ALA A 68 4.95 -5.77 -14.86
CA ALA A 68 4.39 -5.45 -13.56
C ALA A 68 3.98 -3.96 -13.52
N ASP A 69 2.86 -3.66 -12.84
CA ASP A 69 2.42 -2.27 -12.60
C ASP A 69 3.44 -1.55 -11.71
N GLU A 70 4.00 -2.27 -10.72
CA GLU A 70 5.03 -1.76 -9.83
C GLU A 70 5.92 -2.90 -9.32
N GLN A 71 7.17 -2.57 -9.03
CA GLN A 71 8.13 -3.45 -8.38
C GLN A 71 8.80 -2.75 -7.21
N LEU A 72 8.81 -3.40 -6.05
CA LEU A 72 9.44 -2.93 -4.83
C LEU A 72 10.50 -3.93 -4.36
N TYR A 73 11.50 -3.40 -3.68
CA TYR A 73 12.51 -4.20 -2.99
C TYR A 73 12.55 -3.84 -1.51
N SER A 74 12.70 -4.86 -0.66
CA SER A 74 12.89 -4.67 0.77
C SER A 74 13.97 -5.60 1.31
N LYS A 75 14.52 -5.27 2.49
CA LYS A 75 15.48 -6.15 3.15
C LYS A 75 14.76 -7.16 4.02
N PRO A 76 15.14 -8.45 3.96
CA PRO A 76 14.69 -9.43 4.94
C PRO A 76 15.12 -9.03 6.35
N LYS A 77 14.27 -9.36 7.34
CA LYS A 77 14.59 -9.21 8.75
C LYS A 77 13.96 -10.34 9.55
N SER A 78 14.76 -11.04 10.35
CA SER A 78 14.30 -12.18 11.16
C SER A 78 13.54 -13.22 10.31
N LYS A 79 14.05 -13.52 9.12
CA LYS A 79 13.48 -14.45 8.14
C LYS A 79 12.03 -14.11 7.72
N LYS A 80 11.75 -12.82 7.66
CA LYS A 80 10.47 -12.26 7.17
C LYS A 80 10.75 -11.10 6.23
N GLY A 81 9.81 -10.80 5.37
CA GLY A 81 9.84 -9.66 4.49
C GLY A 81 8.51 -8.92 4.48
N SER A 82 8.52 -7.68 4.00
CA SER A 82 7.31 -6.91 3.79
C SER A 82 7.52 -5.93 2.65
N CYS A 83 6.50 -5.73 1.84
CA CYS A 83 6.40 -4.67 0.83
C CYS A 83 5.06 -3.97 0.99
N THR A 84 5.01 -2.66 0.74
CA THR A 84 3.76 -1.89 0.79
C THR A 84 3.57 -1.16 -0.53
N PHE A 85 2.50 -1.49 -1.24
CA PHE A 85 2.06 -0.81 -2.44
C PHE A 85 1.00 0.23 -2.05
N SER A 86 1.23 1.51 -2.37
CA SER A 86 0.38 2.61 -1.96
C SER A 86 -0.33 3.27 -3.15
N GLY A 87 -1.50 3.87 -2.91
CA GLY A 87 -2.23 4.63 -3.92
C GLY A 87 -2.98 3.79 -4.95
N TYR A 88 -3.10 2.49 -4.74
CA TYR A 88 -3.85 1.61 -5.64
C TYR A 88 -5.36 1.84 -5.51
N LYS A 89 -6.04 1.81 -6.65
CA LYS A 89 -7.51 1.92 -6.71
C LYS A 89 -8.16 0.55 -6.47
N PRO A 90 -9.43 0.52 -6.04
CA PRO A 90 -10.19 -0.72 -6.03
C PRO A 90 -10.08 -1.46 -7.37
N GLY A 91 -9.84 -2.76 -7.32
CA GLY A 91 -9.59 -3.57 -8.51
C GLY A 91 -9.21 -5.00 -8.20
N THR A 92 -8.82 -5.73 -9.22
CA THR A 92 -8.32 -7.12 -9.12
C THR A 92 -6.84 -7.14 -9.44
N TYR A 93 -6.04 -7.69 -8.53
CA TYR A 93 -4.59 -7.72 -8.61
C TYR A 93 -4.06 -9.11 -8.29
N ALA A 94 -2.85 -9.39 -8.76
CA ALA A 94 -2.05 -10.51 -8.33
C ALA A 94 -0.65 -10.02 -7.92
N ILE A 95 -0.04 -10.70 -6.96
CA ILE A 95 1.30 -10.35 -6.48
C ILE A 95 2.21 -11.55 -6.66
N SER A 96 3.44 -11.29 -7.11
CA SER A 96 4.53 -12.24 -7.07
C SER A 96 5.67 -11.70 -6.19
N VAL A 97 6.31 -12.61 -5.47
CA VAL A 97 7.40 -12.31 -4.55
C VAL A 97 8.55 -13.28 -4.84
N MET A 98 9.76 -12.78 -4.74
CA MET A 98 10.98 -13.60 -4.80
C MET A 98 11.94 -13.23 -3.67
N HIS A 99 12.66 -14.20 -3.16
CA HIS A 99 13.81 -13.98 -2.30
C HIS A 99 15.07 -13.98 -3.16
N ASP A 100 15.42 -12.82 -3.66
CA ASP A 100 16.54 -12.56 -4.57
C ASP A 100 17.86 -12.55 -3.75
N LEU A 101 18.51 -13.70 -3.71
CA LEU A 101 19.68 -13.92 -2.87
C LEU A 101 20.95 -13.23 -3.39
N ASP A 102 21.09 -13.10 -4.70
CA ASP A 102 22.24 -12.47 -5.37
C ASP A 102 21.99 -11.01 -5.77
N LYS A 103 20.79 -10.49 -5.51
CA LYS A 103 20.35 -9.13 -5.85
C LYS A 103 20.40 -8.83 -7.35
N SER A 104 20.15 -9.84 -8.18
CA SER A 104 20.08 -9.71 -9.63
C SER A 104 18.83 -8.94 -10.09
N GLY A 105 17.79 -8.90 -9.26
CA GLY A 105 16.49 -8.31 -9.59
C GLY A 105 15.59 -9.22 -10.42
N GLU A 106 16.02 -10.47 -10.65
CA GLU A 106 15.30 -11.49 -11.41
C GLU A 106 15.32 -12.83 -10.67
N LEU A 107 14.28 -13.63 -10.88
CA LEU A 107 14.23 -14.97 -10.29
C LEU A 107 15.17 -15.90 -11.06
N ASN A 108 16.22 -16.36 -10.42
CA ASN A 108 17.17 -17.31 -10.97
C ASN A 108 16.49 -18.66 -11.22
N THR A 109 16.71 -19.23 -12.42
CA THR A 109 16.15 -20.52 -12.81
C THR A 109 17.23 -21.49 -13.28
N SER A 110 16.92 -22.78 -13.20
CA SER A 110 17.74 -23.85 -13.78
C SER A 110 17.55 -23.92 -15.31
N PHE A 111 18.36 -24.74 -16.00
CA PHE A 111 18.24 -25.00 -17.44
C PHE A 111 16.84 -25.53 -17.86
N VAL A 112 16.14 -26.19 -16.95
CA VAL A 112 14.77 -26.70 -17.16
C VAL A 112 13.70 -25.75 -16.68
N GLY A 113 14.06 -24.47 -16.37
CA GLY A 113 13.13 -23.43 -15.95
C GLY A 113 12.60 -23.53 -14.52
N ARG A 114 13.22 -24.36 -13.68
CA ARG A 114 12.84 -24.44 -12.26
C ARG A 114 13.50 -23.32 -11.48
N PRO A 115 12.76 -22.61 -10.60
CA PRO A 115 13.33 -21.62 -9.71
C PRO A 115 14.49 -22.19 -8.88
N LYS A 116 15.54 -21.42 -8.72
CA LYS A 116 16.67 -21.71 -7.80
C LYS A 116 16.60 -20.87 -6.55
N GLU A 117 15.73 -19.90 -6.51
CA GLU A 117 15.51 -19.00 -5.39
C GLU A 117 14.07 -19.13 -4.89
N PRO A 118 13.84 -18.98 -3.57
CA PRO A 118 12.49 -19.03 -3.02
C PRO A 118 11.58 -17.95 -3.62
N TRP A 119 10.37 -18.34 -3.95
CA TRP A 119 9.38 -17.47 -4.57
C TRP A 119 7.98 -17.77 -4.04
N GLY A 120 7.04 -16.88 -4.27
CA GLY A 120 5.65 -17.05 -3.89
C GLY A 120 4.74 -16.13 -4.68
N VAL A 121 3.46 -16.41 -4.64
CA VAL A 121 2.42 -15.60 -5.26
C VAL A 121 1.24 -15.44 -4.31
N SER A 122 0.42 -14.42 -4.54
CA SER A 122 -0.82 -14.24 -3.79
C SER A 122 -1.70 -15.49 -3.86
N ASN A 123 -2.45 -15.75 -2.78
CA ASN A 123 -3.25 -16.94 -2.53
C ASN A 123 -2.42 -18.23 -2.30
N ASP A 124 -1.10 -18.10 -2.10
CA ASP A 124 -0.19 -19.24 -1.87
C ASP A 124 -0.36 -20.37 -2.90
N VAL A 125 -0.61 -20.02 -4.17
CA VAL A 125 -0.79 -20.97 -5.25
C VAL A 125 0.50 -21.77 -5.46
N PRO A 126 0.45 -23.11 -5.39
CA PRO A 126 1.64 -23.94 -5.50
C PRO A 126 2.23 -23.91 -6.91
N ALA A 127 3.51 -24.29 -7.00
CA ALA A 127 4.18 -24.53 -8.27
C ALA A 127 3.39 -25.55 -9.10
N ARG A 128 3.24 -25.29 -10.39
CA ARG A 128 2.63 -26.24 -11.34
C ARG A 128 3.69 -27.25 -11.78
N ARG A 129 3.21 -28.41 -12.23
CA ARG A 129 4.11 -29.42 -12.83
C ARG A 129 4.85 -28.86 -14.04
N PHE A 130 4.16 -28.01 -14.82
CA PHE A 130 4.72 -27.33 -15.98
C PHE A 130 4.28 -25.86 -15.99
N GLY A 131 5.24 -24.95 -16.12
CA GLY A 131 5.02 -23.51 -16.18
C GLY A 131 4.70 -22.84 -14.82
N PRO A 132 4.62 -21.51 -14.83
CA PRO A 132 4.31 -20.73 -13.63
C PRO A 132 2.83 -20.88 -13.21
N PRO A 133 2.46 -20.45 -11.99
CA PRO A 133 1.07 -20.33 -11.60
C PRO A 133 0.26 -19.48 -12.58
N LEU A 134 -1.02 -19.77 -12.75
CA LEU A 134 -1.89 -18.98 -13.60
C LEU A 134 -2.30 -17.70 -12.88
N TYR A 135 -2.31 -16.58 -13.58
CA TYR A 135 -2.72 -15.29 -13.07
C TYR A 135 -4.09 -15.35 -12.36
N LYS A 136 -5.09 -15.97 -13.00
CA LYS A 136 -6.46 -16.09 -12.47
C LYS A 136 -6.54 -16.77 -11.11
N ASP A 137 -5.63 -17.70 -10.81
CA ASP A 137 -5.61 -18.43 -9.54
C ASP A 137 -4.94 -17.59 -8.42
N CYS A 138 -4.11 -16.64 -8.82
CA CYS A 138 -3.36 -15.76 -7.92
C CYS A 138 -4.05 -14.42 -7.66
N THR A 139 -5.17 -14.12 -8.32
CA THR A 139 -5.85 -12.83 -8.18
C THR A 139 -6.60 -12.70 -6.86
N PHE A 140 -6.63 -11.47 -6.33
CA PHE A 140 -7.47 -11.07 -5.21
C PHE A 140 -8.16 -9.74 -5.51
N LYS A 141 -9.33 -9.52 -4.87
CA LYS A 141 -10.02 -8.24 -4.93
C LYS A 141 -9.46 -7.28 -3.89
N TYR A 142 -9.22 -6.06 -4.31
CA TYR A 142 -8.88 -4.93 -3.47
C TYR A 142 -10.01 -3.89 -3.56
N GLU A 143 -10.57 -3.50 -2.42
CA GLU A 143 -11.74 -2.61 -2.34
C GLU A 143 -11.36 -1.20 -1.83
N GLY A 144 -10.06 -0.93 -1.67
CA GLY A 144 -9.53 0.29 -1.06
C GLY A 144 -9.18 0.09 0.42
N GLY A 145 -8.63 1.13 1.04
CA GLY A 145 -8.17 1.10 2.41
C GLY A 145 -6.90 0.26 2.59
N LYS A 146 -6.69 -0.28 3.78
CA LYS A 146 -5.53 -1.14 4.06
C LYS A 146 -5.90 -2.62 3.90
N LYS A 147 -5.22 -3.31 2.99
CA LYS A 147 -5.35 -4.76 2.79
C LYS A 147 -4.02 -5.46 3.03
N ILE A 148 -4.03 -6.53 3.83
CA ILE A 148 -2.86 -7.36 4.10
C ILE A 148 -2.97 -8.64 3.29
N ILE A 149 -1.92 -8.95 2.52
CA ILE A 149 -1.75 -10.18 1.75
C ILE A 149 -0.55 -10.93 2.34
N LYS A 150 -0.79 -12.11 2.87
CA LYS A 150 0.28 -12.97 3.37
C LYS A 150 0.71 -13.94 2.28
N ILE A 151 2.02 -14.04 2.02
CA ILE A 151 2.60 -14.94 1.01
C ILE A 151 3.68 -15.79 1.67
N LYS A 152 3.56 -17.11 1.52
CA LYS A 152 4.57 -18.07 1.95
C LYS A 152 5.46 -18.43 0.76
N LEU A 153 6.78 -18.27 0.94
CA LEU A 153 7.74 -18.66 -0.08
C LEU A 153 7.85 -20.19 -0.19
N GLN A 154 8.09 -20.65 -1.39
CA GLN A 154 8.34 -22.04 -1.78
C GLN A 154 9.56 -22.10 -2.72
N LEU A 155 10.21 -23.28 -2.82
CA LEU A 155 11.33 -23.55 -3.72
C LEU A 155 11.05 -24.80 -4.57
#